data_cc1fd290d519a6c2eb5dec22c77f9a15
#
_entry.id   cc1fd290d519a6c2eb5dec22c77f9a15
#
_cell.length_a   1.000
_cell.length_b   1.000
_cell.length_c   1.000
_cell.angle_alpha   90.00
_cell.angle_beta   90.00
_cell.angle_gamma   90.00
#
_symmetry.space_group_name_H-M   'P 1'
#
loop_
_entity.id
_entity.type
_entity.pdbx_description
1 polymer ?
#
loop_
_entity_poly.entity_id
_entity_poly.type
_entity_poly.pdbx_seq_one_letter_code
_entity_poly.pdbx_strand_id
1 'polypeptide(L)'
;MNDWAEFRHFRYLLAILEKQGFRAAAEELHTSQPNLTVQARQFQENAQIRLFRRSRAGRIHPTETGLAFIRLARLLLELRDEVMEVLSSIERGEIVSVCFGSTPLVDPDLFRALCLMHRSLLPSATVRPTHGDVTQVMDEVLNGAIDLALVTLPVKHSELHVELIRRDRLVACLRRDSPLAAKRALLPEDLRDNLGILYDPQRHPAAHVRLLELLHEAGVQVDRYSRASHPSEVQTLVKEGAGIALVREGVRLDEQLITRPLAGVNWTVDTALVYRKAKRVPTVSLIVGKFKQKFSKGVEEILPVVARFPAHSAHEGLPPSSDEAEGLPVQLRLIG
;
A
#
# COMPACT_ATOMS: atom_id res chain seq x y z
N MET A 1 17.57 -7.99 -25.44
CA MET A 1 16.11 -7.97 -25.48
C MET A 1 15.63 -9.40 -25.71
N ASN A 2 14.63 -9.90 -24.95
CA ASN A 2 14.19 -11.32 -25.01
C ASN A 2 13.10 -11.49 -26.08
N ASP A 3 13.32 -11.04 -27.31
CA ASP A 3 12.31 -11.01 -28.40
C ASP A 3 11.85 -12.40 -28.85
N TRP A 4 12.57 -13.46 -28.45
CA TRP A 4 12.20 -14.86 -28.70
C TRP A 4 11.10 -15.35 -27.76
N ALA A 5 10.79 -14.65 -26.65
CA ALA A 5 9.81 -15.05 -25.65
C ALA A 5 8.42 -14.50 -26.01
N GLU A 6 7.63 -15.28 -26.72
CA GLU A 6 6.26 -14.92 -27.11
C GLU A 6 5.23 -15.36 -26.08
N PHE A 7 4.04 -14.73 -26.07
CA PHE A 7 2.92 -15.10 -25.18
C PHE A 7 2.52 -16.58 -25.27
N ARG A 8 2.66 -17.19 -26.45
CA ARG A 8 2.36 -18.62 -26.61
C ARG A 8 3.28 -19.50 -25.77
N HIS A 9 4.55 -19.13 -25.59
CA HIS A 9 5.50 -19.88 -24.76
C HIS A 9 5.07 -19.87 -23.29
N PHE A 10 4.65 -18.72 -22.77
CA PHE A 10 4.14 -18.60 -21.41
C PHE A 10 2.89 -19.43 -21.21
N ARG A 11 1.95 -19.40 -22.15
CA ARG A 11 0.73 -20.21 -22.13
C ARG A 11 1.01 -21.71 -22.17
N TYR A 12 1.95 -22.15 -23.02
CA TYR A 12 2.34 -23.54 -23.15
C TYR A 12 3.02 -24.06 -21.87
N LEU A 13 3.98 -23.35 -21.36
CA LEU A 13 4.69 -23.72 -20.15
C LEU A 13 3.81 -23.68 -18.90
N LEU A 14 2.91 -22.72 -18.82
CA LEU A 14 1.92 -22.65 -17.75
C LEU A 14 1.03 -23.91 -17.74
N ALA A 15 0.45 -24.27 -18.87
CA ALA A 15 -0.38 -25.47 -19.01
C ALA A 15 0.42 -26.75 -18.66
N ILE A 16 1.66 -26.90 -19.11
CA ILE A 16 2.52 -28.04 -18.76
C ILE A 16 2.73 -28.16 -17.25
N LEU A 17 2.98 -27.05 -16.60
CA LEU A 17 3.21 -27.01 -15.15
C LEU A 17 1.94 -27.26 -14.33
N GLU A 18 0.82 -26.71 -14.75
CA GLU A 18 -0.49 -26.86 -14.08
C GLU A 18 -1.06 -28.29 -14.26
N LYS A 19 -0.99 -28.83 -15.46
CA LYS A 19 -1.42 -30.22 -15.74
C LYS A 19 -0.40 -31.27 -15.31
N GLN A 20 0.78 -30.84 -14.87
CA GLN A 20 1.88 -31.74 -14.48
C GLN A 20 2.27 -32.77 -15.55
N GLY A 21 2.02 -32.44 -16.83
CA GLY A 21 2.27 -33.35 -17.94
C GLY A 21 2.11 -32.73 -19.33
N PHE A 22 2.95 -33.20 -20.28
CA PHE A 22 2.94 -32.70 -21.65
C PHE A 22 1.72 -33.16 -22.45
N ARG A 23 1.24 -34.37 -22.22
CA ARG A 23 0.09 -34.92 -22.92
C ARG A 23 -1.21 -34.19 -22.58
N ALA A 24 -1.48 -34.04 -21.27
CA ALA A 24 -2.66 -33.34 -20.79
C ALA A 24 -2.66 -31.86 -21.19
N ALA A 25 -1.48 -31.21 -21.17
CA ALA A 25 -1.33 -29.83 -21.66
C ALA A 25 -1.57 -29.72 -23.18
N ALA A 26 -1.12 -30.71 -23.96
CA ALA A 26 -1.32 -30.72 -25.41
C ALA A 26 -2.79 -30.90 -25.78
N GLU A 27 -3.51 -31.76 -25.07
CA GLU A 27 -4.96 -31.97 -25.22
C GLU A 27 -5.72 -30.66 -24.91
N GLU A 28 -5.43 -29.98 -23.82
CA GLU A 28 -6.07 -28.70 -23.44
C GLU A 28 -5.80 -27.57 -24.44
N LEU A 29 -4.56 -27.51 -24.95
CA LEU A 29 -4.13 -26.46 -25.86
C LEU A 29 -4.41 -26.76 -27.34
N HIS A 30 -5.05 -27.89 -27.61
CA HIS A 30 -5.32 -28.36 -28.97
C HIS A 30 -4.08 -28.36 -29.87
N THR A 31 -2.96 -28.87 -29.34
CA THR A 31 -1.68 -28.99 -30.06
C THR A 31 -1.06 -30.37 -29.89
N SER A 32 0.08 -30.63 -30.54
CA SER A 32 0.77 -31.89 -30.39
C SER A 32 1.76 -31.91 -29.22
N GLN A 33 1.87 -33.03 -28.52
CA GLN A 33 2.85 -33.21 -27.44
C GLN A 33 4.29 -32.99 -27.92
N PRO A 34 4.73 -33.47 -29.13
CA PRO A 34 6.08 -33.17 -29.62
C PRO A 34 6.35 -31.66 -29.75
N ASN A 35 5.36 -30.90 -30.28
CA ASN A 35 5.50 -29.45 -30.38
C ASN A 35 5.72 -28.79 -29.00
N LEU A 36 4.88 -29.13 -28.00
CA LEU A 36 5.06 -28.59 -26.65
C LEU A 36 6.42 -28.97 -26.06
N THR A 37 6.92 -30.18 -26.33
CA THR A 37 8.21 -30.64 -25.82
C THR A 37 9.35 -29.81 -26.41
N VAL A 38 9.31 -29.53 -27.71
CA VAL A 38 10.31 -28.71 -28.41
C VAL A 38 10.26 -27.27 -27.88
N GLN A 39 9.06 -26.66 -27.83
CA GLN A 39 8.90 -25.28 -27.38
C GLN A 39 9.33 -25.09 -25.92
N ALA A 40 8.97 -26.03 -25.04
CA ALA A 40 9.36 -25.96 -23.63
C ALA A 40 10.87 -26.12 -23.44
N ARG A 41 11.53 -26.96 -24.24
CA ARG A 41 12.97 -27.13 -24.21
C ARG A 41 13.68 -25.85 -24.70
N GLN A 42 13.30 -25.35 -25.87
CA GLN A 42 13.89 -24.13 -26.46
C GLN A 42 13.74 -22.91 -25.53
N PHE A 43 12.58 -22.75 -24.90
CA PHE A 43 12.37 -21.67 -23.95
C PHE A 43 13.34 -21.75 -22.76
N GLN A 44 13.47 -22.95 -22.16
CA GLN A 44 14.36 -23.13 -21.00
C GLN A 44 15.83 -22.98 -21.37
N GLU A 45 16.24 -23.43 -22.57
CA GLU A 45 17.59 -23.27 -23.09
C GLU A 45 17.90 -21.79 -23.36
N ASN A 46 17.02 -21.07 -24.06
CA ASN A 46 17.21 -19.65 -24.37
C ASN A 46 17.21 -18.76 -23.11
N ALA A 47 16.35 -19.07 -22.14
CA ALA A 47 16.29 -18.35 -20.88
C ALA A 47 17.35 -18.79 -19.86
N GLN A 48 18.07 -19.89 -20.12
CA GLN A 48 19.04 -20.51 -19.21
C GLN A 48 18.42 -20.85 -17.83
N ILE A 49 17.16 -21.31 -17.82
CA ILE A 49 16.40 -21.64 -16.60
C ILE A 49 15.86 -23.07 -16.66
N ARG A 50 15.56 -23.63 -15.50
CA ARG A 50 14.86 -24.92 -15.37
C ARG A 50 13.55 -24.71 -14.63
N LEU A 51 12.43 -24.88 -15.33
CA LEU A 51 11.10 -24.68 -14.78
C LEU A 51 10.52 -25.93 -14.12
N PHE A 52 10.95 -27.12 -14.58
CA PHE A 52 10.43 -28.38 -14.06
C PHE A 52 11.45 -29.51 -14.10
N ARG A 53 11.17 -30.54 -13.30
CA ARG A 53 11.87 -31.82 -13.28
C ARG A 53 10.88 -32.93 -13.64
N ARG A 54 11.34 -34.00 -14.26
CA ARG A 54 10.57 -35.22 -14.50
C ARG A 54 10.85 -36.22 -13.39
N SER A 55 9.78 -36.79 -12.80
CA SER A 55 9.91 -37.97 -11.93
C SER A 55 10.17 -39.24 -12.76
N ARG A 56 10.56 -40.33 -12.09
CA ARG A 56 10.70 -41.66 -12.74
C ARG A 56 9.39 -42.13 -13.39
N ALA A 57 8.23 -41.71 -12.86
CA ALA A 57 6.91 -42.00 -13.43
C ALA A 57 6.49 -41.04 -14.55
N GLY A 58 7.38 -40.19 -15.06
CA GLY A 58 7.12 -39.25 -16.15
C GLY A 58 6.33 -37.99 -15.77
N ARG A 59 5.93 -37.83 -14.50
CA ARG A 59 5.22 -36.63 -14.03
C ARG A 59 6.15 -35.43 -13.98
N ILE A 60 5.58 -34.28 -14.29
CA ILE A 60 6.24 -32.96 -14.23
C ILE A 60 6.06 -32.37 -12.83
N HIS A 61 7.16 -31.98 -12.22
CA HIS A 61 7.17 -31.23 -10.94
C HIS A 61 7.85 -29.89 -11.15
N PRO A 62 7.22 -28.78 -10.74
CA PRO A 62 7.83 -27.47 -10.85
C PRO A 62 9.07 -27.38 -9.96
N THR A 63 10.09 -26.67 -10.42
CA THR A 63 11.21 -26.20 -9.59
C THR A 63 10.75 -24.93 -8.83
N GLU A 64 11.61 -24.39 -7.98
CA GLU A 64 11.37 -23.08 -7.36
C GLU A 64 11.15 -21.98 -8.43
N THR A 65 12.01 -21.96 -9.46
CA THR A 65 11.85 -21.07 -10.63
C THR A 65 10.52 -21.35 -11.36
N GLY A 66 10.09 -22.61 -11.45
CA GLY A 66 8.82 -23.00 -12.04
C GLY A 66 7.61 -22.50 -11.25
N LEU A 67 7.67 -22.50 -9.92
CA LEU A 67 6.62 -21.94 -9.07
C LEU A 67 6.52 -20.41 -9.22
N ALA A 68 7.66 -19.74 -9.32
CA ALA A 68 7.70 -18.32 -9.64
C ALA A 68 7.15 -18.04 -11.04
N PHE A 69 7.54 -18.85 -12.03
CA PHE A 69 7.05 -18.74 -13.41
C PHE A 69 5.53 -18.89 -13.50
N ILE A 70 4.91 -19.84 -12.81
CA ILE A 70 3.44 -20.02 -12.78
C ILE A 70 2.75 -18.71 -12.38
N ARG A 71 3.22 -18.06 -11.32
CA ARG A 71 2.63 -16.82 -10.83
C ARG A 71 2.80 -15.67 -11.82
N LEU A 72 4.02 -15.49 -12.33
CA LEU A 72 4.36 -14.41 -13.25
C LEU A 72 3.72 -14.59 -14.63
N ALA A 73 3.67 -15.83 -15.14
CA ALA A 73 3.04 -16.15 -16.42
C ALA A 73 1.52 -15.90 -16.40
N ARG A 74 0.85 -16.24 -15.29
CA ARG A 74 -0.57 -15.92 -15.12
C ARG A 74 -0.81 -14.41 -15.19
N LEU A 75 -0.07 -13.64 -14.41
CA LEU A 75 -0.18 -12.17 -14.41
C LEU A 75 0.05 -11.57 -15.80
N LEU A 76 1.05 -12.08 -16.54
CA LEU A 76 1.35 -11.61 -17.89
C LEU A 76 0.22 -11.91 -18.87
N LEU A 77 -0.34 -13.13 -18.80
CA LEU A 77 -1.42 -13.55 -19.68
C LEU A 77 -2.75 -12.84 -19.34
N GLU A 78 -3.05 -12.66 -18.07
CA GLU A 78 -4.19 -11.85 -17.61
C GLU A 78 -4.08 -10.41 -18.09
N LEU A 79 -2.91 -9.79 -17.98
CA LEU A 79 -2.68 -8.43 -18.48
C LEU A 79 -2.85 -8.33 -20.00
N ARG A 80 -2.37 -9.33 -20.76
CA ARG A 80 -2.61 -9.39 -22.21
C ARG A 80 -4.10 -9.41 -22.52
N ASP A 81 -4.87 -10.27 -21.84
CA ASP A 81 -6.30 -10.43 -22.08
C ASP A 81 -7.06 -9.13 -21.72
N GLU A 82 -6.68 -8.47 -20.62
CA GLU A 82 -7.20 -7.15 -20.27
C GLU A 82 -6.91 -6.09 -21.34
N VAL A 83 -5.70 -6.06 -21.89
CA VAL A 83 -5.35 -5.15 -23.00
C VAL A 83 -6.23 -5.40 -24.22
N MET A 84 -6.42 -6.66 -24.61
CA MET A 84 -7.27 -7.02 -25.77
C MET A 84 -8.74 -6.66 -25.54
N GLU A 85 -9.23 -6.84 -24.31
CA GLU A 85 -10.59 -6.45 -23.95
C GLU A 85 -10.76 -4.91 -24.00
N VAL A 86 -9.80 -4.16 -23.48
CA VAL A 86 -9.80 -2.69 -23.58
C VAL A 86 -9.85 -2.22 -25.02
N LEU A 87 -8.99 -2.78 -25.89
CA LEU A 87 -8.97 -2.41 -27.31
C LEU A 87 -10.30 -2.73 -28.00
N SER A 88 -10.86 -3.90 -27.71
CA SER A 88 -12.17 -4.30 -28.24
C SER A 88 -13.30 -3.39 -27.76
N SER A 89 -13.28 -2.98 -26.49
CA SER A 89 -14.25 -2.05 -25.90
C SER A 89 -14.15 -0.63 -26.52
N ILE A 90 -12.92 -0.17 -26.78
CA ILE A 90 -12.70 1.10 -27.49
C ILE A 90 -13.29 1.04 -28.90
N GLU A 91 -13.03 -0.03 -29.63
CA GLU A 91 -13.54 -0.20 -31.00
C GLU A 91 -15.09 -0.26 -31.05
N ARG A 92 -15.71 -0.84 -30.01
CA ARG A 92 -17.18 -0.84 -29.84
C ARG A 92 -17.75 0.48 -29.30
N GLY A 93 -16.90 1.45 -28.97
CA GLY A 93 -17.33 2.71 -28.36
C GLY A 93 -17.88 2.58 -26.93
N GLU A 94 -17.58 1.46 -26.23
CA GLU A 94 -18.14 1.14 -24.91
C GLU A 94 -17.46 1.87 -23.75
N ILE A 95 -16.20 2.32 -23.91
CA ILE A 95 -15.46 3.04 -22.87
C ILE A 95 -15.74 4.54 -22.99
N VAL A 96 -16.79 4.99 -22.35
CA VAL A 96 -17.19 6.40 -22.38
C VAL A 96 -16.65 7.16 -21.16
N SER A 97 -16.59 6.53 -19.98
CA SER A 97 -16.10 7.18 -18.76
C SER A 97 -15.72 6.17 -17.68
N VAL A 98 -14.75 6.56 -16.84
CA VAL A 98 -14.35 5.82 -15.61
C VAL A 98 -14.54 6.76 -14.42
N CYS A 99 -15.15 6.27 -13.35
CA CYS A 99 -15.38 7.02 -12.14
C CYS A 99 -14.29 6.71 -11.10
N PHE A 100 -13.54 7.74 -10.70
CA PHE A 100 -12.52 7.63 -9.65
C PHE A 100 -12.96 8.34 -8.38
N GLY A 101 -12.89 7.60 -7.26
CA GLY A 101 -13.22 8.10 -5.94
C GLY A 101 -11.98 8.48 -5.12
N SER A 102 -12.17 9.42 -4.20
CA SER A 102 -11.16 9.77 -3.19
C SER A 102 -11.78 10.16 -1.87
N THR A 103 -11.13 9.78 -0.77
CA THR A 103 -11.53 10.21 0.58
C THR A 103 -10.72 11.44 1.02
N PRO A 104 -11.22 12.25 1.98
CA PRO A 104 -10.65 13.56 2.31
C PRO A 104 -9.20 13.55 2.81
N LEU A 105 -8.72 12.45 3.43
CA LEU A 105 -7.36 12.36 3.96
C LEU A 105 -6.32 11.91 2.92
N VAL A 106 -6.77 11.50 1.74
CA VAL A 106 -5.88 11.17 0.62
C VAL A 106 -5.20 12.42 0.10
N ASP A 107 -3.94 12.27 -0.27
CA ASP A 107 -3.20 13.35 -0.93
C ASP A 107 -3.85 13.76 -2.26
N PRO A 108 -4.29 15.02 -2.41
CA PRO A 108 -4.89 15.49 -3.66
C PRO A 108 -3.97 15.36 -4.88
N ASP A 109 -2.65 15.49 -4.68
CA ASP A 109 -1.68 15.35 -5.78
C ASP A 109 -1.55 13.88 -6.21
N LEU A 110 -1.72 12.93 -5.29
CA LEU A 110 -1.77 11.51 -5.61
C LEU A 110 -3.03 11.15 -6.42
N PHE A 111 -4.19 11.68 -6.02
CA PHE A 111 -5.45 11.50 -6.76
C PHE A 111 -5.38 12.13 -8.15
N ARG A 112 -4.84 13.34 -8.26
CA ARG A 112 -4.61 14.00 -9.55
C ARG A 112 -3.66 13.18 -10.43
N ALA A 113 -2.60 12.60 -9.86
CA ALA A 113 -1.69 11.72 -10.62
C ALA A 113 -2.40 10.49 -11.17
N LEU A 114 -3.35 9.90 -10.43
CA LEU A 114 -4.19 8.79 -10.89
C LEU A 114 -5.03 9.21 -12.11
N CYS A 115 -5.71 10.34 -12.03
CA CYS A 115 -6.53 10.86 -13.14
C CYS A 115 -5.69 11.17 -14.39
N LEU A 116 -4.51 11.78 -14.22
CA LEU A 116 -3.60 12.09 -15.33
C LEU A 116 -3.02 10.82 -15.97
N MET A 117 -2.71 9.81 -15.16
CA MET A 117 -2.23 8.52 -15.67
C MET A 117 -3.28 7.84 -16.55
N HIS A 118 -4.54 7.83 -16.12
CA HIS A 118 -5.65 7.32 -16.94
C HIS A 118 -5.73 8.04 -18.28
N ARG A 119 -5.74 9.37 -18.28
CA ARG A 119 -5.79 10.18 -19.51
C ARG A 119 -4.61 9.93 -20.45
N SER A 120 -3.42 9.62 -19.91
CA SER A 120 -2.25 9.27 -20.72
C SER A 120 -2.34 7.89 -21.37
N LEU A 121 -3.08 6.97 -20.78
CA LEU A 121 -3.31 5.62 -21.31
C LEU A 121 -4.47 5.58 -22.31
N LEU A 122 -5.52 6.31 -22.02
CA LEU A 122 -6.78 6.32 -22.77
C LEU A 122 -7.26 7.77 -22.97
N PRO A 123 -6.69 8.51 -23.96
CA PRO A 123 -7.03 9.92 -24.17
C PRO A 123 -8.49 10.18 -24.53
N SER A 124 -9.15 9.20 -25.16
CA SER A 124 -10.58 9.28 -25.56
C SER A 124 -11.55 9.04 -24.41
N ALA A 125 -11.10 8.44 -23.30
CA ALA A 125 -11.96 8.17 -22.16
C ALA A 125 -12.00 9.36 -21.20
N THR A 126 -13.18 9.63 -20.62
CA THR A 126 -13.35 10.68 -19.62
C THR A 126 -13.22 10.11 -18.21
N VAL A 127 -12.56 10.86 -17.32
CA VAL A 127 -12.52 10.56 -15.90
C VAL A 127 -13.55 11.40 -15.19
N ARG A 128 -14.42 10.77 -14.42
CA ARG A 128 -15.35 11.43 -13.50
C ARG A 128 -14.78 11.33 -12.09
N PRO A 129 -14.19 12.40 -11.54
CA PRO A 129 -13.73 12.40 -10.16
C PRO A 129 -14.92 12.54 -9.21
N THR A 130 -14.91 11.78 -8.11
CA THR A 130 -15.87 11.92 -7.02
C THR A 130 -15.15 11.93 -5.68
N HIS A 131 -15.74 12.54 -4.68
CA HIS A 131 -15.20 12.63 -3.33
C HIS A 131 -16.31 12.35 -2.33
N GLY A 132 -15.97 11.62 -1.30
CA GLY A 132 -16.92 11.26 -0.24
C GLY A 132 -16.22 10.71 0.99
N ASP A 133 -16.98 10.48 2.05
CA ASP A 133 -16.48 9.82 3.24
C ASP A 133 -16.10 8.37 2.95
N VAL A 134 -15.27 7.77 3.80
CA VAL A 134 -14.78 6.40 3.57
C VAL A 134 -15.95 5.42 3.37
N THR A 135 -16.99 5.49 4.20
CA THR A 135 -18.16 4.60 4.11
C THR A 135 -18.87 4.78 2.78
N GLN A 136 -19.17 6.03 2.40
CA GLN A 136 -19.83 6.34 1.14
C GLN A 136 -19.02 5.84 -0.07
N VAL A 137 -17.72 6.18 -0.12
CA VAL A 137 -16.83 5.75 -1.21
C VAL A 137 -16.74 4.24 -1.31
N MET A 138 -16.68 3.53 -0.18
CA MET A 138 -16.65 2.07 -0.16
C MET A 138 -17.95 1.46 -0.69
N ASP A 139 -19.11 2.00 -0.29
CA ASP A 139 -20.42 1.56 -0.78
C ASP A 139 -20.57 1.82 -2.30
N GLU A 140 -20.12 2.98 -2.77
CA GLU A 140 -20.13 3.33 -4.19
C GLU A 140 -19.18 2.46 -5.02
N VAL A 141 -18.04 2.02 -4.47
CA VAL A 141 -17.18 1.01 -5.11
C VAL A 141 -17.88 -0.34 -5.15
N LEU A 142 -18.52 -0.78 -4.08
CA LEU A 142 -19.23 -2.06 -4.00
C LEU A 142 -20.39 -2.15 -4.99
N ASN A 143 -21.20 -1.11 -5.11
CA ASN A 143 -22.33 -1.07 -6.04
C ASN A 143 -21.93 -0.74 -7.48
N GLY A 144 -20.68 -0.32 -7.72
CA GLY A 144 -20.12 -0.02 -9.04
C GLY A 144 -20.36 1.37 -9.57
N ALA A 145 -20.79 2.30 -8.76
CA ALA A 145 -20.84 3.72 -9.11
C ALA A 145 -19.44 4.33 -9.21
N ILE A 146 -18.49 3.80 -8.41
CA ILE A 146 -17.06 4.10 -8.49
C ILE A 146 -16.32 2.85 -8.99
N ASP A 147 -15.47 2.99 -9.99
CA ASP A 147 -14.66 1.91 -10.55
C ASP A 147 -13.37 1.66 -9.74
N LEU A 148 -12.76 2.73 -9.27
CA LEU A 148 -11.50 2.72 -8.53
C LEU A 148 -11.45 3.89 -7.55
N ALA A 149 -11.05 3.64 -6.31
CA ALA A 149 -10.93 4.69 -5.31
C ALA A 149 -9.56 4.69 -4.62
N LEU A 150 -9.08 5.87 -4.25
CA LEU A 150 -8.02 6.07 -3.28
C LEU A 150 -8.65 6.33 -1.92
N VAL A 151 -8.29 5.50 -0.94
CA VAL A 151 -8.84 5.58 0.42
C VAL A 151 -7.74 5.53 1.46
N THR A 152 -8.02 6.07 2.64
CA THR A 152 -7.15 5.95 3.81
C THR A 152 -7.46 4.66 4.55
N LEU A 153 -6.41 3.89 4.90
CA LEU A 153 -6.54 2.67 5.68
C LEU A 153 -6.73 2.96 7.19
N PRO A 154 -7.31 2.04 7.97
CA PRO A 154 -7.65 0.67 7.59
C PRO A 154 -9.04 0.54 6.94
N VAL A 155 -9.12 -0.23 5.88
CA VAL A 155 -10.37 -0.72 5.26
C VAL A 155 -10.24 -2.20 4.93
N LYS A 156 -11.30 -2.97 5.12
CA LYS A 156 -11.36 -4.40 4.78
C LYS A 156 -12.73 -4.75 4.25
N HIS A 157 -12.77 -5.43 3.12
CA HIS A 157 -14.00 -5.98 2.57
C HIS A 157 -13.70 -7.20 1.71
N SER A 158 -14.50 -8.27 1.85
CA SER A 158 -14.26 -9.55 1.16
C SER A 158 -14.36 -9.46 -0.37
N GLU A 159 -15.18 -8.55 -0.88
CA GLU A 159 -15.45 -8.37 -2.32
C GLU A 159 -14.52 -7.35 -2.98
N LEU A 160 -13.67 -6.70 -2.22
CA LEU A 160 -12.76 -5.66 -2.74
C LEU A 160 -11.31 -6.11 -2.71
N HIS A 161 -10.57 -5.65 -3.71
CA HIS A 161 -9.12 -5.57 -3.65
C HIS A 161 -8.74 -4.29 -2.91
N VAL A 162 -7.80 -4.41 -1.99
CA VAL A 162 -7.21 -3.29 -1.25
C VAL A 162 -5.70 -3.35 -1.45
N GLU A 163 -5.19 -2.43 -2.25
CA GLU A 163 -3.78 -2.41 -2.67
C GLU A 163 -3.07 -1.22 -2.04
N LEU A 164 -2.19 -1.47 -1.07
CA LEU A 164 -1.39 -0.42 -0.44
C LEU A 164 -0.52 0.28 -1.48
N ILE A 165 -0.61 1.62 -1.53
CA ILE A 165 0.11 2.45 -2.49
C ILE A 165 1.19 3.27 -1.81
N ARG A 166 0.89 3.85 -0.65
CA ARG A 166 1.82 4.75 0.03
C ARG A 166 1.59 4.74 1.54
N ARG A 167 2.69 4.86 2.27
CA ARG A 167 2.73 5.14 3.70
C ARG A 167 3.33 6.52 3.89
N ASP A 168 2.60 7.40 4.53
CA ASP A 168 3.10 8.72 4.89
C ASP A 168 3.20 8.79 6.42
N ARG A 169 4.27 9.39 6.94
CA ARG A 169 4.39 9.62 8.38
C ARG A 169 3.32 10.58 8.87
N LEU A 170 2.84 10.35 10.07
CA LEU A 170 2.08 11.34 10.83
C LEU A 170 3.05 12.30 11.50
N VAL A 171 2.76 13.59 11.38
CA VAL A 171 3.52 14.67 11.97
C VAL A 171 2.57 15.60 12.73
N ALA A 172 3.07 16.26 13.76
CA ALA A 172 2.29 17.25 14.49
C ALA A 172 2.21 18.55 13.70
N CYS A 173 0.99 19.06 13.50
CA CYS A 173 0.68 20.37 12.94
C CYS A 173 0.35 21.34 14.09
N LEU A 174 1.04 22.47 14.14
CA LEU A 174 0.91 23.46 15.20
C LEU A 174 1.17 24.86 14.65
N ARG A 175 0.80 25.87 15.43
CA ARG A 175 1.09 27.27 15.12
C ARG A 175 2.59 27.55 15.18
N ARG A 176 3.10 28.42 14.34
CA ARG A 176 4.53 28.82 14.34
C ARG A 176 4.96 29.53 15.62
N ASP A 177 4.04 30.25 16.27
CA ASP A 177 4.27 30.95 17.51
C ASP A 177 4.13 30.07 18.78
N SER A 178 3.77 28.80 18.63
CA SER A 178 3.72 27.85 19.74
C SER A 178 5.11 27.59 20.34
N PRO A 179 5.25 27.52 21.66
CA PRO A 179 6.51 27.13 22.31
C PRO A 179 7.06 25.78 21.80
N LEU A 180 6.18 24.86 21.43
CA LEU A 180 6.55 23.54 20.87
C LEU A 180 7.13 23.65 19.47
N ALA A 181 6.91 24.73 18.75
CA ALA A 181 7.50 24.98 17.44
C ALA A 181 9.02 25.16 17.49
N ALA A 182 9.59 25.50 18.65
CA ALA A 182 11.03 25.59 18.85
C ALA A 182 11.72 24.21 18.91
N LYS A 183 10.99 23.14 19.21
CA LYS A 183 11.51 21.78 19.24
C LYS A 183 11.76 21.27 17.82
N ARG A 184 12.84 20.50 17.62
CA ARG A 184 13.12 19.85 16.31
C ARG A 184 12.18 18.69 16.02
N ALA A 185 11.74 17.98 17.07
CA ALA A 185 10.77 16.89 17.04
C ALA A 185 9.97 16.89 18.34
N LEU A 186 8.74 16.42 18.30
CA LEU A 186 7.90 16.25 19.48
C LEU A 186 7.93 14.79 19.92
N LEU A 187 7.85 14.57 21.22
CA LEU A 187 7.63 13.27 21.82
C LEU A 187 6.12 13.02 22.01
N PRO A 188 5.66 11.78 22.15
CA PRO A 188 4.26 11.49 22.50
C PRO A 188 3.79 12.24 23.76
N GLU A 189 4.67 12.45 24.71
CA GLU A 189 4.40 13.21 25.95
C GLU A 189 3.99 14.65 25.66
N ASP A 190 4.57 15.28 24.63
CA ASP A 190 4.23 16.64 24.23
C ASP A 190 2.80 16.73 23.65
N LEU A 191 2.21 15.60 23.28
CA LEU A 191 0.84 15.55 22.75
C LEU A 191 -0.22 15.49 23.86
N ARG A 192 0.10 15.02 25.08
CA ARG A 192 -0.89 14.73 26.14
C ARG A 192 -1.83 15.90 26.43
N ASP A 193 -1.29 17.10 26.58
CA ASP A 193 -2.05 18.30 26.94
C ASP A 193 -2.29 19.24 25.74
N ASN A 194 -1.72 18.90 24.59
CA ASN A 194 -1.69 19.78 23.43
C ASN A 194 -2.45 19.23 22.23
N LEU A 195 -2.72 17.92 22.13
CA LEU A 195 -3.46 17.32 21.04
C LEU A 195 -4.96 17.62 21.23
N GLY A 196 -5.42 18.66 20.57
CA GLY A 196 -6.79 19.18 20.73
C GLY A 196 -7.69 18.98 19.50
N ILE A 197 -7.17 18.37 18.42
CA ILE A 197 -7.93 18.24 17.17
C ILE A 197 -7.73 16.84 16.60
N LEU A 198 -8.84 16.11 16.39
CA LEU A 198 -8.87 14.82 15.73
C LEU A 198 -9.85 14.83 14.56
N TYR A 199 -9.65 13.92 13.61
CA TYR A 199 -10.62 13.72 12.54
C TYR A 199 -11.93 13.12 13.05
N ASP A 200 -13.03 13.54 12.43
CA ASP A 200 -14.39 13.11 12.80
C ASP A 200 -14.55 11.60 12.68
N PRO A 201 -14.89 10.89 13.77
CA PRO A 201 -15.09 9.45 13.76
C PRO A 201 -16.25 8.99 12.86
N GLN A 202 -17.23 9.85 12.58
CA GLN A 202 -18.33 9.48 11.66
C GLN A 202 -17.85 9.42 10.20
N ARG A 203 -16.88 10.25 9.82
CA ARG A 203 -16.34 10.30 8.47
C ARG A 203 -15.16 9.37 8.24
N HIS A 204 -14.40 9.09 9.29
CA HIS A 204 -13.17 8.27 9.25
C HIS A 204 -13.14 7.24 10.40
N PRO A 205 -14.17 6.37 10.55
CA PRO A 205 -14.34 5.57 11.76
C PRO A 205 -13.13 4.68 12.07
N ALA A 206 -12.68 3.90 11.11
CA ALA A 206 -11.58 2.96 11.31
C ALA A 206 -10.22 3.67 11.53
N ALA A 207 -9.95 4.76 10.81
CA ALA A 207 -8.74 5.55 10.99
C ALA A 207 -8.72 6.25 12.35
N HIS A 208 -9.88 6.74 12.81
CA HIS A 208 -10.03 7.35 14.13
C HIS A 208 -9.74 6.34 15.25
N VAL A 209 -10.37 5.15 15.21
CA VAL A 209 -10.09 4.08 16.18
C VAL A 209 -8.62 3.72 16.19
N ARG A 210 -8.02 3.53 15.00
CA ARG A 210 -6.59 3.20 14.91
C ARG A 210 -5.69 4.29 15.50
N LEU A 211 -6.02 5.56 15.29
CA LEU A 211 -5.27 6.67 15.88
C LEU A 211 -5.38 6.67 17.40
N LEU A 212 -6.57 6.43 17.97
CA LEU A 212 -6.73 6.34 19.42
C LEU A 212 -5.95 5.17 20.03
N GLU A 213 -5.90 4.01 19.34
CA GLU A 213 -5.06 2.88 19.74
C GLU A 213 -3.58 3.27 19.79
N LEU A 214 -3.05 3.92 18.74
CA LEU A 214 -1.66 4.37 18.68
C LEU A 214 -1.32 5.38 19.79
N LEU A 215 -2.22 6.31 20.06
CA LEU A 215 -2.08 7.28 21.14
C LEU A 215 -2.07 6.59 22.51
N HIS A 216 -3.00 5.65 22.72
CA HIS A 216 -3.06 4.89 23.97
C HIS A 216 -1.81 4.02 24.21
N GLU A 217 -1.33 3.32 23.18
CA GLU A 217 -0.07 2.55 23.23
C GLU A 217 1.14 3.41 23.62
N ALA A 218 1.12 4.71 23.25
CA ALA A 218 2.16 5.68 23.60
C ALA A 218 1.89 6.44 24.91
N GLY A 219 0.86 6.06 25.66
CA GLY A 219 0.49 6.69 26.92
C GLY A 219 -0.10 8.10 26.78
N VAL A 220 -0.67 8.41 25.60
CA VAL A 220 -1.37 9.67 25.33
C VAL A 220 -2.87 9.43 25.41
N GLN A 221 -3.53 10.05 26.38
CA GLN A 221 -4.99 10.06 26.50
C GLN A 221 -5.53 11.40 26.01
N VAL A 222 -6.60 11.36 25.23
CA VAL A 222 -7.24 12.56 24.68
C VAL A 222 -8.71 12.54 25.06
N ASP A 223 -9.05 13.23 26.15
CA ASP A 223 -10.40 13.27 26.70
C ASP A 223 -11.30 14.29 26.01
N ARG A 224 -10.71 15.39 25.55
CA ARG A 224 -11.44 16.49 24.89
C ARG A 224 -10.70 16.92 23.64
N TYR A 225 -11.41 16.99 22.52
CA TYR A 225 -10.89 17.43 21.24
C TYR A 225 -11.98 18.02 20.35
N SER A 226 -11.56 18.93 19.48
CA SER A 226 -12.36 19.43 18.38
C SER A 226 -12.34 18.43 17.24
N ARG A 227 -13.47 18.27 16.54
CA ARG A 227 -13.60 17.36 15.39
C ARG A 227 -13.42 18.13 14.10
N ALA A 228 -12.67 17.57 13.17
CA ALA A 228 -12.48 18.12 11.85
C ALA A 228 -12.83 17.08 10.77
N SER A 229 -13.59 17.46 9.79
CA SER A 229 -14.01 16.60 8.67
C SER A 229 -12.99 16.59 7.53
N HIS A 230 -12.25 17.68 7.36
CA HIS A 230 -11.32 17.90 6.26
C HIS A 230 -9.97 18.47 6.76
N PRO A 231 -8.87 18.23 6.02
CA PRO A 231 -7.57 18.82 6.34
C PRO A 231 -7.55 20.35 6.44
N SER A 232 -8.42 21.04 5.68
CA SER A 232 -8.57 22.51 5.77
C SER A 232 -9.18 22.95 7.11
N GLU A 233 -10.16 22.22 7.62
CA GLU A 233 -10.76 22.48 8.93
C GLU A 233 -9.75 22.27 10.06
N VAL A 234 -8.92 21.20 9.95
CA VAL A 234 -7.82 20.96 10.86
C VAL A 234 -6.92 22.19 10.95
N GLN A 235 -6.51 22.74 9.79
CA GLN A 235 -5.64 23.92 9.78
C GLN A 235 -6.32 25.14 10.38
N THR A 236 -7.60 25.36 10.12
CA THR A 236 -8.38 26.45 10.72
C THR A 236 -8.40 26.31 12.25
N LEU A 237 -8.76 25.15 12.78
CA LEU A 237 -8.80 24.90 14.24
C LEU A 237 -7.43 25.06 14.91
N VAL A 238 -6.34 24.64 14.24
CA VAL A 238 -4.99 24.86 14.75
C VAL A 238 -4.65 26.35 14.83
N LYS A 239 -5.01 27.13 13.79
CA LYS A 239 -4.82 28.60 13.78
C LYS A 239 -5.61 29.30 14.90
N GLU A 240 -6.82 28.84 15.15
CA GLU A 240 -7.69 29.36 16.22
C GLU A 240 -7.23 28.95 17.62
N GLY A 241 -6.20 28.11 17.74
CA GLY A 241 -5.63 27.73 19.04
C GLY A 241 -6.35 26.56 19.72
N ALA A 242 -7.15 25.78 19.00
CA ALA A 242 -7.81 24.60 19.55
C ALA A 242 -6.83 23.47 19.93
N GLY A 243 -5.55 23.64 19.63
CA GLY A 243 -4.49 22.69 19.97
C GLY A 243 -3.67 22.23 18.77
N ILE A 244 -2.91 21.15 18.96
CA ILE A 244 -2.16 20.47 17.92
C ILE A 244 -3.06 19.47 17.21
N ALA A 245 -2.79 19.20 15.94
CA ALA A 245 -3.37 18.11 15.17
C ALA A 245 -2.28 17.18 14.63
N LEU A 246 -2.62 15.93 14.36
CA LEU A 246 -1.78 15.02 13.59
C LEU A 246 -2.21 15.04 12.13
N VAL A 247 -1.25 15.30 11.25
CA VAL A 247 -1.48 15.41 9.80
C VAL A 247 -0.45 14.55 9.04
N ARG A 248 -0.72 14.28 7.78
CA ARG A 248 0.22 13.60 6.89
C ARG A 248 1.47 14.48 6.65
N GLU A 249 2.64 13.89 6.70
CA GLU A 249 3.88 14.57 6.30
C GLU A 249 3.78 15.08 4.85
N GLY A 250 4.30 16.29 4.60
CA GLY A 250 4.24 16.92 3.28
C GLY A 250 2.87 17.53 2.91
N VAL A 251 1.92 17.62 3.85
CA VAL A 251 0.68 18.37 3.62
C VAL A 251 1.00 19.85 3.39
N ARG A 252 0.29 20.47 2.44
CA ARG A 252 0.39 21.91 2.23
C ARG A 252 -0.23 22.65 3.40
N LEU A 253 0.53 23.52 4.03
CA LEU A 253 0.13 24.26 5.19
C LEU A 253 -0.10 25.75 4.88
N ASP A 254 -0.97 26.35 5.66
CA ASP A 254 -1.07 27.79 5.81
C ASP A 254 0.27 28.36 6.38
N GLU A 255 0.60 29.60 6.02
CA GLU A 255 1.86 30.26 6.42
C GLU A 255 2.05 30.40 7.94
N GLN A 256 0.95 30.45 8.69
CA GLN A 256 0.95 30.55 10.15
C GLN A 256 1.24 29.22 10.84
N LEU A 257 1.23 28.10 10.09
CA LEU A 257 1.38 26.75 10.60
C LEU A 257 2.76 26.18 10.28
N ILE A 258 3.15 25.17 11.05
CA ILE A 258 4.36 24.39 10.85
C ILE A 258 4.11 22.93 11.24
N THR A 259 4.88 22.02 10.66
CA THR A 259 4.90 20.63 11.14
C THR A 259 6.15 20.33 11.94
N ARG A 260 6.02 19.39 12.87
CA ARG A 260 7.13 18.75 13.59
C ARG A 260 6.99 17.23 13.53
N PRO A 261 8.07 16.51 13.23
CA PRO A 261 8.08 15.05 13.28
C PRO A 261 7.85 14.57 14.70
N LEU A 262 7.31 13.36 14.84
CA LEU A 262 7.18 12.66 16.11
C LEU A 262 8.39 11.75 16.32
N ALA A 263 9.09 11.91 17.42
CA ALA A 263 10.21 11.07 17.80
C ALA A 263 9.74 9.90 18.68
N GLY A 264 10.41 8.76 18.56
CA GLY A 264 10.12 7.57 19.37
C GLY A 264 8.94 6.72 18.87
N VAL A 265 8.20 7.18 17.86
CA VAL A 265 7.07 6.46 17.27
C VAL A 265 7.18 6.39 15.75
N ASN A 266 6.54 5.37 15.17
CA ASN A 266 6.48 5.17 13.73
C ASN A 266 5.01 5.16 13.26
N TRP A 267 4.32 6.26 13.51
CA TRP A 267 2.91 6.37 13.12
C TRP A 267 2.79 6.81 11.68
N THR A 268 1.92 6.12 10.95
CA THR A 268 1.67 6.39 9.53
C THR A 268 0.19 6.53 9.25
N VAL A 269 -0.09 7.25 8.18
CA VAL A 269 -1.36 7.22 7.48
C VAL A 269 -1.13 6.55 6.13
N ASP A 270 -1.81 5.44 5.92
CA ASP A 270 -1.61 4.59 4.77
C ASP A 270 -2.70 4.87 3.74
N THR A 271 -2.32 4.99 2.46
CA THR A 271 -3.23 5.19 1.34
C THR A 271 -3.25 3.94 0.47
N ALA A 272 -4.43 3.47 0.13
CA ALA A 272 -4.64 2.31 -0.72
C ALA A 272 -5.54 2.62 -1.93
N LEU A 273 -5.34 1.86 -3.03
CA LEU A 273 -6.31 1.72 -4.10
C LEU A 273 -7.31 0.63 -3.73
N VAL A 274 -8.60 0.93 -3.96
CA VAL A 274 -9.70 0.00 -3.70
C VAL A 274 -10.55 -0.14 -4.95
N TYR A 275 -10.86 -1.39 -5.34
CA TYR A 275 -11.68 -1.72 -6.49
C TYR A 275 -12.31 -3.10 -6.32
N ARG A 276 -13.39 -3.40 -7.07
CA ARG A 276 -14.10 -4.68 -6.97
C ARG A 276 -13.27 -5.86 -7.48
N LYS A 277 -13.43 -7.03 -6.85
CA LYS A 277 -12.86 -8.30 -7.34
C LYS A 277 -13.57 -8.80 -8.58
N ALA A 278 -14.89 -8.67 -8.62
CA ALA A 278 -15.73 -9.08 -9.74
C ALA A 278 -16.14 -7.88 -10.60
N LYS A 279 -16.43 -8.10 -11.90
CA LYS A 279 -16.89 -7.07 -12.87
C LYS A 279 -16.03 -5.79 -12.84
N ARG A 280 -14.74 -5.94 -13.06
CA ARG A 280 -13.84 -4.80 -13.24
C ARG A 280 -14.08 -4.18 -14.62
N VAL A 281 -13.98 -2.85 -14.67
CA VAL A 281 -13.72 -2.19 -15.95
C VAL A 281 -12.30 -2.61 -16.38
N PRO A 282 -12.08 -3.12 -17.59
CA PRO A 282 -10.78 -3.67 -18.02
C PRO A 282 -9.61 -2.75 -17.80
N THR A 283 -9.84 -1.42 -17.89
CA THR A 283 -8.81 -0.39 -17.68
C THR A 283 -8.32 -0.28 -16.23
N VAL A 284 -9.10 -0.74 -15.25
CA VAL A 284 -8.77 -0.60 -13.82
C VAL A 284 -7.50 -1.37 -13.48
N SER A 285 -7.37 -2.62 -13.91
CA SER A 285 -6.17 -3.44 -13.61
C SER A 285 -4.90 -2.86 -14.23
N LEU A 286 -4.98 -2.35 -15.47
CA LEU A 286 -3.86 -1.68 -16.15
C LEU A 286 -3.41 -0.44 -15.38
N ILE A 287 -4.36 0.38 -14.93
CA ILE A 287 -4.09 1.59 -14.17
C ILE A 287 -3.49 1.25 -12.82
N VAL A 288 -4.08 0.29 -12.08
CA VAL A 288 -3.59 -0.16 -10.78
C VAL A 288 -2.15 -0.65 -10.87
N GLY A 289 -1.84 -1.52 -11.86
CA GLY A 289 -0.48 -2.04 -12.06
C GLY A 289 0.53 -0.92 -12.29
N LYS A 290 0.23 0.01 -13.21
CA LYS A 290 1.10 1.13 -13.54
C LYS A 290 1.23 2.14 -12.38
N PHE A 291 0.15 2.39 -11.66
CA PHE A 291 0.13 3.29 -10.51
C PHE A 291 0.96 2.73 -9.35
N LYS A 292 0.82 1.44 -9.04
CA LYS A 292 1.67 0.75 -8.06
C LYS A 292 3.14 0.84 -8.44
N GLN A 293 3.49 0.53 -9.68
CA GLN A 293 4.88 0.62 -10.14
C GLN A 293 5.50 2.00 -9.92
N LYS A 294 4.70 3.06 -10.09
CA LYS A 294 5.18 4.45 -9.95
C LYS A 294 5.25 4.93 -8.50
N PHE A 295 4.27 4.57 -7.67
CA PHE A 295 4.07 5.17 -6.35
C PHE A 295 4.34 4.24 -5.16
N SER A 296 4.40 2.90 -5.36
CA SER A 296 4.74 1.97 -4.28
C SER A 296 6.26 1.79 -4.07
N LYS A 297 7.10 2.47 -4.85
CA LYS A 297 8.54 2.55 -4.57
C LYS A 297 8.73 3.37 -3.30
N GLY A 298 9.03 2.71 -2.18
CA GLY A 298 9.22 3.36 -0.87
C GLY A 298 8.16 2.97 0.18
N VAL A 299 7.32 1.97 -0.10
CA VAL A 299 6.50 1.30 0.93
C VAL A 299 7.37 0.37 1.81
N GLU A 300 8.68 0.60 1.81
CA GLU A 300 9.62 -0.03 2.75
C GLU A 300 9.28 0.42 4.19
N GLU A 301 9.67 -0.40 5.14
CA GLU A 301 9.42 -0.17 6.57
C GLU A 301 9.92 1.22 6.97
N ILE A 302 9.01 2.11 7.33
CA ILE A 302 9.36 3.44 7.81
C ILE A 302 9.95 3.26 9.21
N LEU A 303 11.26 3.42 9.32
CA LEU A 303 11.96 3.35 10.60
C LEU A 303 11.54 4.50 11.52
N PRO A 304 11.42 4.25 12.83
CA PRO A 304 11.13 5.32 13.81
C PRO A 304 12.19 6.41 13.74
N VAL A 305 11.77 7.66 13.91
CA VAL A 305 12.69 8.79 14.05
C VAL A 305 13.44 8.63 15.36
N VAL A 306 14.67 8.13 15.28
CA VAL A 306 15.56 8.08 16.45
C VAL A 306 16.02 9.52 16.69
N ALA A 307 15.62 10.11 17.83
CA ALA A 307 16.16 11.36 18.28
C ALA A 307 17.65 11.14 18.60
N ARG A 308 18.54 11.49 17.67
CA ARG A 308 19.97 11.62 17.97
C ARG A 308 20.15 12.85 18.85
N PHE A 309 19.92 12.70 20.13
CA PHE A 309 20.42 13.67 21.08
C PHE A 309 21.94 13.44 21.20
N PRO A 310 22.78 14.47 21.07
CA PRO A 310 24.16 14.36 21.53
C PRO A 310 24.10 14.03 23.03
N ALA A 311 24.73 12.92 23.39
CA ALA A 311 24.94 12.62 24.81
C ALA A 311 25.59 13.85 25.46
N HIS A 312 24.87 14.52 26.35
CA HIS A 312 25.49 15.45 27.22
C HIS A 312 26.52 14.67 28.03
N SER A 313 27.78 15.05 27.87
CA SER A 313 28.86 14.67 28.74
C SER A 313 28.45 14.91 30.18
N ALA A 314 28.08 13.87 30.88
CA ALA A 314 27.96 13.90 32.31
C ALA A 314 29.38 13.94 32.90
N HIS A 315 29.60 14.94 33.66
CA HIS A 315 30.82 15.25 34.42
C HIS A 315 31.32 14.08 35.25
N GLU A 316 32.63 14.02 35.29
CA GLU A 316 33.57 13.45 36.24
C GLU A 316 33.06 13.16 37.66
N GLY A 317 33.50 12.01 38.16
CA GLY A 317 34.01 11.92 39.51
C GLY A 317 33.14 11.22 40.53
N LEU A 318 33.43 9.93 40.76
CA LEU A 318 33.72 9.40 42.09
C LEU A 318 34.21 7.94 41.98
N PRO A 319 35.15 7.51 42.83
CA PRO A 319 35.93 6.28 42.66
C PRO A 319 35.21 5.00 43.14
N PRO A 320 35.79 3.83 42.87
CA PRO A 320 35.11 2.55 43.06
C PRO A 320 35.17 2.10 44.51
N SER A 321 34.11 1.47 44.99
CA SER A 321 34.15 0.58 46.16
C SER A 321 33.86 -0.83 45.70
N SER A 322 34.82 -1.66 46.02
CA SER A 322 34.83 -3.13 45.98
C SER A 322 33.66 -3.74 46.76
N ASP A 323 33.10 -4.84 46.31
CA ASP A 323 33.20 -6.16 46.88
C ASP A 323 32.10 -7.11 46.34
N GLU A 324 32.58 -8.22 45.83
CA GLU A 324 32.14 -9.62 45.99
C GLU A 324 30.69 -9.99 45.70
N ALA A 325 30.54 -10.76 44.69
CA ALA A 325 30.67 -12.26 44.57
C ALA A 325 29.31 -13.00 44.62
N GLU A 326 29.22 -13.90 43.68
CA GLU A 326 28.48 -15.19 43.70
C GLU A 326 26.99 -15.24 43.38
N GLY A 327 26.72 -16.07 42.36
CA GLY A 327 25.63 -17.02 42.41
C GLY A 327 24.77 -17.11 41.14
N LEU A 328 25.20 -17.88 40.15
CA LEU A 328 24.37 -18.64 39.21
C LEU A 328 23.72 -19.84 39.95
N PRO A 329 22.78 -20.62 39.37
CA PRO A 329 21.93 -20.52 38.16
C PRO A 329 20.48 -21.01 38.37
N VAL A 330 19.81 -21.31 37.26
CA VAL A 330 18.84 -22.41 37.05
C VAL A 330 17.41 -22.07 36.60
N GLN A 331 17.25 -22.35 35.32
CA GLN A 331 16.21 -23.17 34.65
C GLN A 331 14.74 -22.78 34.67
N LEU A 332 14.29 -22.52 33.43
CA LEU A 332 13.30 -23.28 32.64
C LEU A 332 12.10 -23.90 33.40
N ARG A 333 10.89 -23.55 33.02
CA ARG A 333 9.92 -24.48 32.44
C ARG A 333 8.68 -23.77 31.88
N LEU A 334 8.41 -24.08 30.64
CA LEU A 334 7.14 -24.16 29.94
C LEU A 334 6.01 -24.71 30.81
N ILE A 335 4.78 -24.27 30.62
CA ILE A 335 3.53 -25.01 30.41
C ILE A 335 2.37 -24.00 30.44
N GLY A 336 1.49 -24.12 29.44
CA GLY A 336 0.11 -23.75 29.41
C GLY A 336 -0.32 -23.13 28.12
#